data_75f99eb701b8c32378cb820e9fada644
#
_entry.id   75f99eb701b8c32378cb820e9fada644
#
_cell.length_a   1.000
_cell.length_b   1.000
_cell.length_c   1.000
_cell.angle_alpha   90.00
_cell.angle_beta   90.00
_cell.angle_gamma   90.00
#
_symmetry.space_group_name_H-M   'P 1'
#
loop_
_entity.id
_entity.type
_entity.pdbx_description
1 polymer ?
#
loop_
_entity_poly.entity_id
_entity_poly.type
_entity_poly.pdbx_seq_one_letter_code
_entity_poly.pdbx_strand_id
1 'polypeptide(L)'
;MKTTLVKLFALASVVLFTGCAQLTMGTPQPTAENTTNLKRANLAETRLGSFTLEAGKPAQMDKGHSLRGANTVQAPTNGSFAEYVRESLRVELAAAGLLDPKADAVISGVLLDSQLDPSMGTGKGSIQVRFTVTKGTEKRYEKALTARSEWESSFMGAVAIPAAAQHYEGLYRKLVGQLIADPDFRKALAK
;
A
#
# COMPACT_ATOMS: atom_id res chain seq x y z
N MET A 1 18.80 41.80 61.55
CA MET A 1 18.67 41.75 60.09
C MET A 1 18.72 40.33 59.72
N LYS A 2 17.57 39.70 59.39
CA LYS A 2 17.45 38.27 59.01
C LYS A 2 17.16 38.21 57.54
N THR A 3 18.14 37.74 56.74
CA THR A 3 17.99 37.51 55.30
C THR A 3 17.34 36.15 55.07
N THR A 4 16.10 36.16 54.63
CA THR A 4 15.33 34.99 54.29
C THR A 4 15.71 34.52 52.87
N LEU A 5 16.36 33.36 52.77
CA LEU A 5 16.75 32.73 51.53
C LEU A 5 15.53 32.00 50.93
N VAL A 6 14.91 32.56 49.92
CA VAL A 6 13.83 31.95 49.17
C VAL A 6 14.45 30.97 48.15
N LYS A 7 14.36 29.67 48.47
CA LYS A 7 14.73 28.61 47.52
C LYS A 7 13.60 28.44 46.49
N LEU A 8 13.86 28.95 45.29
CA LEU A 8 12.99 28.72 44.12
C LEU A 8 13.19 27.29 43.62
N PHE A 9 12.26 26.42 43.96
CA PHE A 9 12.22 25.06 43.40
C PHE A 9 11.59 25.14 42.00
N ALA A 10 12.44 25.24 40.97
CA ALA A 10 11.98 25.13 39.60
C ALA A 10 11.62 23.65 39.30
N LEU A 11 10.33 23.33 39.38
CA LEU A 11 9.80 22.03 39.01
C LEU A 11 9.84 21.94 37.46
N ALA A 12 10.90 21.35 36.93
CA ALA A 12 10.99 21.06 35.49
C ALA A 12 9.98 19.95 35.15
N SER A 13 8.80 20.33 34.67
CA SER A 13 7.80 19.41 34.13
C SER A 13 8.32 18.86 32.80
N VAL A 14 8.90 17.66 32.83
CA VAL A 14 9.21 16.89 31.61
C VAL A 14 7.88 16.40 31.06
N VAL A 15 7.35 17.11 30.09
CA VAL A 15 6.19 16.67 29.31
C VAL A 15 6.66 15.55 28.42
N LEU A 16 6.42 14.31 28.83
CA LEU A 16 6.59 13.13 27.97
C LEU A 16 5.53 13.18 26.87
N PHE A 17 5.91 13.71 25.71
CA PHE A 17 5.11 13.59 24.50
C PHE A 17 5.12 12.11 24.10
N THR A 18 4.17 11.32 24.58
CA THR A 18 3.82 10.04 24.01
C THR A 18 3.12 10.29 22.68
N GLY A 19 3.87 10.73 21.67
CA GLY A 19 3.33 10.99 20.34
C GLY A 19 2.89 9.69 19.71
N CYS A 20 1.63 9.59 19.29
CA CYS A 20 1.18 8.60 18.32
C CYS A 20 1.97 8.85 17.02
N ALA A 21 2.91 7.96 16.68
CA ALA A 21 3.63 8.11 15.43
C ALA A 21 2.78 7.50 14.30
N GLN A 22 2.43 8.34 13.32
CA GLN A 22 1.76 7.93 12.10
C GLN A 22 2.83 7.76 11.01
N LEU A 23 3.05 6.52 10.60
CA LEU A 23 3.97 6.22 9.52
C LEU A 23 3.21 6.29 8.19
N THR A 24 3.67 7.15 7.30
CA THR A 24 3.16 7.21 5.93
C THR A 24 4.05 6.35 5.04
N MET A 25 3.45 5.47 4.24
CA MET A 25 4.16 4.65 3.25
C MET A 25 4.86 5.54 2.23
N GLY A 26 5.94 5.02 1.62
CA GLY A 26 6.64 5.70 0.54
C GLY A 26 5.79 5.89 -0.71
N THR A 27 6.15 6.83 -1.56
CA THR A 27 5.53 6.97 -2.89
C THR A 27 5.92 5.77 -3.75
N PRO A 28 4.96 5.09 -4.42
CA PRO A 28 5.26 3.97 -5.28
C PRO A 28 6.28 4.32 -6.36
N GLN A 29 7.22 3.41 -6.60
CA GLN A 29 8.23 3.53 -7.64
C GLN A 29 8.16 2.32 -8.58
N PRO A 30 8.38 2.48 -9.87
CA PRO A 30 8.41 1.37 -10.80
C PRO A 30 9.60 0.46 -10.50
N THR A 31 9.43 -0.83 -10.75
CA THR A 31 10.50 -1.82 -10.64
C THR A 31 11.09 -2.15 -12.01
N ALA A 32 12.37 -2.43 -12.07
CA ALA A 32 13.03 -2.82 -13.31
C ALA A 32 12.43 -4.12 -13.88
N GLU A 33 12.07 -5.05 -12.99
CA GLU A 33 11.48 -6.33 -13.36
C GLU A 33 10.11 -6.17 -14.02
N ASN A 34 9.17 -5.48 -13.34
CA ASN A 34 7.83 -5.27 -13.86
C ASN A 34 7.84 -4.46 -15.15
N THR A 35 8.62 -3.38 -15.18
CA THR A 35 8.79 -2.54 -16.39
C THR A 35 9.29 -3.36 -17.58
N THR A 36 10.28 -4.24 -17.36
CA THR A 36 10.81 -5.12 -18.40
C THR A 36 9.76 -6.13 -18.86
N ASN A 37 9.04 -6.74 -17.93
CA ASN A 37 7.98 -7.71 -18.22
C ASN A 37 6.84 -7.08 -19.02
N LEU A 38 6.41 -5.87 -18.67
CA LEU A 38 5.40 -5.12 -19.40
C LEU A 38 5.84 -4.76 -20.82
N LYS A 39 7.07 -4.28 -21.01
CA LYS A 39 7.61 -3.94 -22.34
C LYS A 39 7.70 -5.15 -23.28
N ARG A 40 8.02 -6.31 -22.72
CA ARG A 40 8.11 -7.57 -23.50
C ARG A 40 6.75 -8.19 -23.85
N ALA A 41 5.71 -7.86 -23.10
CA ALA A 41 4.41 -8.52 -23.24
C ALA A 41 3.56 -8.03 -24.42
N ASN A 42 4.02 -7.03 -25.19
CA ASN A 42 3.32 -6.46 -26.37
C ASN A 42 1.84 -6.11 -26.09
N LEU A 43 1.61 -5.40 -24.98
CA LEU A 43 0.27 -5.03 -24.53
C LEU A 43 -0.21 -3.74 -25.22
N ALA A 44 -1.52 -3.60 -25.33
CA ALA A 44 -2.16 -2.35 -25.72
C ALA A 44 -2.03 -1.31 -24.59
N GLU A 45 -2.06 -0.04 -24.97
CA GLU A 45 -2.15 1.05 -24.00
C GLU A 45 -3.46 0.96 -23.21
N THR A 46 -3.38 1.41 -21.95
CA THR A 46 -4.49 1.31 -20.99
C THR A 46 -4.65 2.61 -20.22
N ARG A 47 -5.85 2.83 -19.71
CA ARG A 47 -6.10 3.84 -18.67
C ARG A 47 -6.53 3.19 -17.38
N LEU A 48 -6.32 3.89 -16.27
CA LEU A 48 -6.78 3.43 -14.97
C LEU A 48 -8.16 4.00 -14.66
N GLY A 49 -9.06 3.12 -14.27
CA GLY A 49 -10.37 3.44 -13.73
C GLY A 49 -10.31 3.70 -12.21
N SER A 50 -11.43 3.48 -11.54
CA SER A 50 -11.55 3.61 -10.09
C SER A 50 -10.90 2.43 -9.36
N PHE A 51 -10.33 2.73 -8.21
CA PHE A 51 -9.89 1.75 -7.22
C PHE A 51 -10.56 2.09 -5.90
N THR A 52 -11.34 1.18 -5.37
CA THR A 52 -12.19 1.44 -4.20
C THR A 52 -12.18 0.28 -3.23
N LEU A 53 -12.55 0.54 -1.99
CA LEU A 53 -12.84 -0.52 -1.03
C LEU A 53 -14.14 -1.25 -1.43
N GLU A 54 -14.20 -2.55 -1.21
CA GLU A 54 -15.41 -3.35 -1.44
C GLU A 54 -16.56 -2.83 -0.57
N ALA A 55 -17.76 -2.70 -1.17
CA ALA A 55 -18.94 -2.25 -0.47
C ALA A 55 -19.25 -3.13 0.75
N GLY A 56 -19.63 -2.50 1.86
CA GLY A 56 -19.91 -3.19 3.12
C GLY A 56 -18.69 -3.52 3.99
N LYS A 57 -17.48 -3.30 3.51
CA LYS A 57 -16.27 -3.44 4.34
C LYS A 57 -16.06 -2.22 5.24
N PRO A 58 -15.46 -2.40 6.43
CA PRO A 58 -15.14 -1.29 7.32
C PRO A 58 -14.21 -0.28 6.64
N ALA A 59 -14.57 1.00 6.63
CA ALA A 59 -13.77 2.05 5.98
C ALA A 59 -12.32 2.10 6.50
N GLN A 60 -12.09 1.72 7.75
CA GLN A 60 -10.76 1.67 8.36
C GLN A 60 -9.81 0.72 7.63
N MET A 61 -10.32 -0.35 7.00
CA MET A 61 -9.51 -1.29 6.21
C MET A 61 -8.76 -0.61 5.06
N ASP A 62 -9.28 0.50 4.54
CA ASP A 62 -8.69 1.29 3.46
C ASP A 62 -7.87 2.50 3.97
N LYS A 63 -7.89 2.80 5.27
CA LYS A 63 -7.33 4.05 5.80
C LYS A 63 -6.01 3.86 6.54
N GLY A 64 -5.88 2.77 7.25
CA GLY A 64 -4.67 2.52 8.02
C GLY A 64 -4.75 1.26 8.86
N HIS A 65 -3.59 0.75 9.21
CA HIS A 65 -3.43 -0.37 10.11
C HIS A 65 -2.71 0.05 11.38
N SER A 66 -3.16 -0.48 12.50
CA SER A 66 -2.43 -0.34 13.76
C SER A 66 -1.12 -1.11 13.69
N LEU A 67 -0.07 -0.49 14.18
CA LEU A 67 1.21 -1.07 14.51
C LEU A 67 1.29 -1.29 16.01
N ARG A 68 2.46 -1.60 16.54
CA ARG A 68 2.62 -1.76 18.00
C ARG A 68 2.45 -0.43 18.73
N GLY A 69 1.78 -0.50 19.89
CA GLY A 69 1.45 0.67 20.70
C GLY A 69 0.44 1.58 19.99
N ALA A 70 0.66 2.88 20.05
CA ALA A 70 -0.20 3.88 19.40
C ALA A 70 0.24 4.25 17.97
N ASN A 71 1.12 3.44 17.36
CA ASN A 71 1.61 3.71 16.00
C ASN A 71 0.64 3.14 14.95
N THR A 72 0.55 3.82 13.81
CA THR A 72 -0.26 3.40 12.66
C THR A 72 0.53 3.55 11.37
N VAL A 73 0.18 2.76 10.35
CA VAL A 73 0.65 2.94 8.98
C VAL A 73 -0.51 3.31 8.07
N GLN A 74 -0.28 4.24 7.16
CA GLN A 74 -1.28 4.70 6.18
C GLN A 74 -0.64 4.93 4.80
N ALA A 75 -1.48 4.94 3.77
CA ALA A 75 -1.06 5.32 2.42
C ALA A 75 -0.85 6.83 2.31
N PRO A 76 0.10 7.31 1.48
CA PRO A 76 0.36 8.73 1.29
C PRO A 76 -0.77 9.44 0.54
N THR A 77 -1.36 8.78 -0.45
CA THR A 77 -2.39 9.37 -1.32
C THR A 77 -3.76 9.28 -0.66
N ASN A 78 -4.28 10.41 -0.16
CA ASN A 78 -5.60 10.51 0.48
C ASN A 78 -5.84 9.48 1.61
N GLY A 79 -4.78 8.86 2.13
CA GLY A 79 -4.84 7.80 3.11
C GLY A 79 -5.67 6.59 2.64
N SER A 80 -5.68 6.25 1.35
CA SER A 80 -6.41 5.11 0.81
C SER A 80 -5.46 4.05 0.26
N PHE A 81 -5.58 2.84 0.75
CA PHE A 81 -4.82 1.69 0.27
C PHE A 81 -5.29 1.24 -1.12
N ALA A 82 -6.58 1.38 -1.44
CA ALA A 82 -7.10 1.12 -2.78
C ALA A 82 -6.48 2.08 -3.81
N GLU A 83 -6.41 3.38 -3.50
CA GLU A 83 -5.72 4.36 -4.35
C GLU A 83 -4.21 4.11 -4.40
N TYR A 84 -3.61 3.58 -3.34
CA TYR A 84 -2.20 3.20 -3.35
C TYR A 84 -1.92 2.03 -4.31
N VAL A 85 -2.84 1.05 -4.41
CA VAL A 85 -2.77 0.00 -5.46
C VAL A 85 -2.83 0.63 -6.85
N ARG A 86 -3.77 1.56 -7.07
CA ARG A 86 -3.90 2.29 -8.34
C ARG A 86 -2.62 3.01 -8.71
N GLU A 87 -2.04 3.74 -7.77
CA GLU A 87 -0.80 4.48 -7.98
C GLU A 87 0.39 3.55 -8.22
N SER A 88 0.48 2.42 -7.50
CA SER A 88 1.51 1.40 -7.71
C SER A 88 1.45 0.82 -9.14
N LEU A 89 0.25 0.55 -9.65
CA LEU A 89 0.07 0.09 -11.02
C LEU A 89 0.36 1.22 -12.04
N ARG A 90 -0.04 2.45 -11.72
CA ARG A 90 0.17 3.62 -12.59
C ARG A 90 1.65 3.85 -12.90
N VAL A 91 2.51 3.79 -11.89
CA VAL A 91 3.95 4.06 -12.10
C VAL A 91 4.61 2.96 -12.94
N GLU A 92 4.18 1.71 -12.81
CA GLU A 92 4.68 0.59 -13.63
C GLU A 92 4.25 0.71 -15.09
N LEU A 93 2.95 0.98 -15.34
CA LEU A 93 2.42 1.19 -16.69
C LEU A 93 3.05 2.40 -17.37
N ALA A 94 3.20 3.52 -16.65
CA ALA A 94 3.84 4.73 -17.16
C ALA A 94 5.31 4.48 -17.54
N ALA A 95 6.08 3.78 -16.69
CA ALA A 95 7.47 3.44 -16.97
C ALA A 95 7.63 2.49 -18.17
N ALA A 96 6.60 1.67 -18.44
CA ALA A 96 6.57 0.80 -19.61
C ALA A 96 6.07 1.50 -20.88
N GLY A 97 5.52 2.74 -20.80
CA GLY A 97 4.91 3.45 -21.91
C GLY A 97 3.53 2.90 -22.32
N LEU A 98 2.81 2.29 -21.37
CA LEU A 98 1.50 1.66 -21.58
C LEU A 98 0.34 2.44 -20.98
N LEU A 99 0.57 3.65 -20.46
CA LEU A 99 -0.45 4.49 -19.85
C LEU A 99 -0.88 5.59 -20.82
N ASP A 100 -2.13 5.51 -21.34
CA ASP A 100 -2.77 6.55 -22.12
C ASP A 100 -4.16 6.87 -21.55
N PRO A 101 -4.43 8.13 -21.15
CA PRO A 101 -5.73 8.55 -20.65
C PRO A 101 -6.90 8.33 -21.63
N LYS A 102 -6.61 8.21 -22.94
CA LYS A 102 -7.60 8.02 -24.01
C LYS A 102 -7.78 6.56 -24.42
N ALA A 103 -7.01 5.64 -23.82
CA ALA A 103 -7.11 4.22 -24.16
C ALA A 103 -8.51 3.66 -23.90
N ASP A 104 -8.97 2.77 -24.78
CA ASP A 104 -10.24 2.07 -24.64
C ASP A 104 -10.21 1.03 -23.50
N ALA A 105 -9.05 0.42 -23.27
CA ALA A 105 -8.86 -0.55 -22.21
C ALA A 105 -8.73 0.15 -20.86
N VAL A 106 -9.59 -0.24 -19.91
CA VAL A 106 -9.63 0.33 -18.56
C VAL A 106 -9.32 -0.75 -17.54
N ILE A 107 -8.35 -0.46 -16.66
CA ILE A 107 -8.04 -1.32 -15.52
C ILE A 107 -8.63 -0.68 -14.26
N SER A 108 -9.49 -1.41 -13.54
CA SER A 108 -10.08 -1.00 -12.27
C SER A 108 -9.76 -2.01 -11.18
N GLY A 109 -9.89 -1.62 -9.92
CA GLY A 109 -9.63 -2.48 -8.78
C GLY A 109 -10.62 -2.30 -7.63
N VAL A 110 -10.87 -3.39 -6.91
CA VAL A 110 -11.64 -3.39 -5.67
C VAL A 110 -10.80 -4.05 -4.58
N LEU A 111 -10.47 -3.29 -3.54
CA LEU A 111 -9.79 -3.81 -2.36
C LEU A 111 -10.77 -4.68 -1.57
N LEU A 112 -10.49 -5.98 -1.51
CA LEU A 112 -11.33 -6.99 -0.86
C LEU A 112 -10.92 -7.23 0.59
N ASP A 113 -9.60 -7.20 0.84
CA ASP A 113 -9.04 -7.42 2.15
C ASP A 113 -7.67 -6.76 2.28
N SER A 114 -7.37 -6.32 3.50
CA SER A 114 -6.11 -5.68 3.84
C SER A 114 -5.83 -5.92 5.32
N GLN A 115 -4.73 -6.59 5.63
CA GLN A 115 -4.38 -6.99 6.98
C GLN A 115 -2.90 -6.76 7.25
N LEU A 116 -2.59 -6.34 8.46
CA LEU A 116 -1.24 -6.20 8.98
C LEU A 116 -1.23 -6.60 10.44
N ASP A 117 -0.49 -7.66 10.74
CA ASP A 117 -0.22 -8.14 12.08
C ASP A 117 1.27 -7.99 12.40
N PRO A 118 1.67 -6.98 13.20
CA PRO A 118 3.05 -6.73 13.59
C PRO A 118 3.44 -7.47 14.88
N SER A 119 2.85 -8.63 15.17
CA SER A 119 3.10 -9.41 16.38
C SER A 119 4.57 -9.72 16.60
N MET A 120 4.97 -9.93 17.85
CA MET A 120 6.33 -10.33 18.21
C MET A 120 6.61 -11.76 17.73
N GLY A 121 7.85 -12.00 17.31
CA GLY A 121 8.30 -13.27 16.74
C GLY A 121 8.01 -13.35 15.25
N THR A 122 6.73 -13.37 14.86
CA THR A 122 6.34 -13.47 13.45
C THR A 122 5.34 -12.38 13.10
N GLY A 123 5.76 -11.46 12.24
CA GLY A 123 4.87 -10.47 11.62
C GLY A 123 4.25 -11.02 10.34
N LYS A 124 3.01 -10.64 10.04
CA LYS A 124 2.27 -11.07 8.84
C LYS A 124 1.55 -9.91 8.20
N GLY A 125 1.47 -9.94 6.89
CA GLY A 125 0.68 -8.99 6.13
C GLY A 125 0.03 -9.64 4.93
N SER A 126 -1.15 -9.16 4.55
CA SER A 126 -1.82 -9.58 3.33
C SER A 126 -2.63 -8.44 2.72
N ILE A 127 -2.75 -8.46 1.41
CA ILE A 127 -3.64 -7.60 0.65
C ILE A 127 -4.30 -8.42 -0.44
N GLN A 128 -5.61 -8.25 -0.63
CA GLN A 128 -6.37 -8.89 -1.69
C GLN A 128 -7.12 -7.83 -2.49
N VAL A 129 -6.96 -7.88 -3.81
CA VAL A 129 -7.62 -6.95 -4.74
C VAL A 129 -8.22 -7.73 -5.89
N ARG A 130 -9.46 -7.42 -6.23
CA ARG A 130 -10.09 -7.87 -7.47
C ARG A 130 -9.79 -6.84 -8.56
N PHE A 131 -9.03 -7.25 -9.56
CA PHE A 131 -8.75 -6.45 -10.75
C PHE A 131 -9.73 -6.79 -11.85
N THR A 132 -10.16 -5.77 -12.59
CA THR A 132 -11.04 -5.91 -13.76
C THR A 132 -10.43 -5.14 -14.93
N VAL A 133 -10.41 -5.76 -16.11
CA VAL A 133 -10.11 -5.08 -17.38
C VAL A 133 -11.37 -5.05 -18.22
N THR A 134 -11.74 -3.86 -18.66
CA THR A 134 -12.84 -3.65 -19.62
C THR A 134 -12.31 -2.99 -20.89
N LYS A 135 -12.91 -3.33 -22.06
CA LYS A 135 -12.68 -2.62 -23.33
C LYS A 135 -14.04 -2.25 -23.90
N GLY A 136 -14.35 -0.95 -23.92
CA GLY A 136 -15.72 -0.49 -24.14
C GLY A 136 -16.64 -1.04 -23.03
N THR A 137 -17.68 -1.78 -23.44
CA THR A 137 -18.64 -2.44 -22.52
C THR A 137 -18.26 -3.88 -22.17
N GLU A 138 -17.24 -4.45 -22.82
CA GLU A 138 -16.83 -5.85 -22.63
C GLU A 138 -15.88 -6.02 -21.46
N LYS A 139 -16.21 -6.91 -20.53
CA LYS A 139 -15.30 -7.34 -19.48
C LYS A 139 -14.34 -8.43 -20.02
N ARG A 140 -13.06 -8.09 -20.13
CA ARG A 140 -12.01 -8.97 -20.66
C ARG A 140 -11.27 -9.78 -19.60
N TYR A 141 -11.26 -9.28 -18.37
CA TYR A 141 -10.57 -9.92 -17.26
C TYR A 141 -11.26 -9.55 -15.95
N GLU A 142 -11.35 -10.51 -15.04
CA GLU A 142 -11.71 -10.29 -13.66
C GLU A 142 -11.10 -11.39 -12.79
N LYS A 143 -10.26 -10.99 -11.84
CA LYS A 143 -9.60 -11.94 -10.94
C LYS A 143 -9.22 -11.27 -9.63
N ALA A 144 -9.45 -11.99 -8.53
CA ALA A 144 -8.94 -11.61 -7.22
C ALA A 144 -7.51 -12.17 -7.04
N LEU A 145 -6.57 -11.29 -6.79
CA LEU A 145 -5.18 -11.63 -6.49
C LEU A 145 -4.87 -11.32 -5.04
N THR A 146 -4.03 -12.14 -4.42
CA THR A 146 -3.64 -11.97 -3.02
C THR A 146 -2.11 -11.98 -2.90
N ALA A 147 -1.56 -10.91 -2.35
CA ALA A 147 -0.16 -10.89 -1.90
C ALA A 147 -0.08 -11.13 -0.40
N ARG A 148 0.89 -11.93 0.03
CA ARG A 148 1.17 -12.21 1.44
C ARG A 148 2.66 -12.03 1.72
N SER A 149 2.97 -11.60 2.94
CA SER A 149 4.32 -11.51 3.48
C SER A 149 4.31 -12.03 4.91
N GLU A 150 5.35 -12.75 5.27
CA GLU A 150 5.64 -13.17 6.63
C GLU A 150 7.10 -12.86 6.89
N TRP A 151 7.43 -12.34 8.08
CA TRP A 151 8.79 -11.94 8.43
C TRP A 151 9.08 -12.15 9.91
N GLU A 152 10.36 -12.26 10.24
CA GLU A 152 10.79 -12.26 11.62
C GLU A 152 10.61 -10.86 12.22
N SER A 153 9.80 -10.77 13.29
CA SER A 153 9.41 -9.50 13.89
C SER A 153 10.06 -9.35 15.27
N SER A 154 11.02 -8.41 15.36
CA SER A 154 11.74 -8.11 16.59
C SER A 154 10.77 -7.79 17.76
N PHE A 155 11.17 -8.14 18.98
CA PHE A 155 10.45 -7.65 20.18
C PHE A 155 10.69 -6.16 20.43
N MET A 156 11.77 -5.57 19.92
CA MET A 156 12.07 -4.14 20.02
C MET A 156 11.21 -3.33 19.05
N GLY A 157 10.30 -2.50 19.57
CA GLY A 157 9.38 -1.69 18.77
C GLY A 157 10.09 -0.77 17.77
N ALA A 158 11.23 -0.17 18.15
CA ALA A 158 12.02 0.69 17.28
C ALA A 158 12.51 0.00 15.99
N VAL A 159 12.64 -1.33 16.00
CA VAL A 159 13.03 -2.14 14.84
C VAL A 159 11.77 -2.70 14.15
N ALA A 160 10.83 -3.24 14.92
CA ALA A 160 9.68 -3.94 14.40
C ALA A 160 8.67 -3.03 13.67
N ILE A 161 8.48 -1.79 14.15
CA ILE A 161 7.50 -0.86 13.58
C ILE A 161 7.88 -0.44 12.15
N PRO A 162 9.09 0.08 11.87
CA PRO A 162 9.48 0.40 10.50
C PRO A 162 9.55 -0.83 9.61
N ALA A 163 10.00 -1.98 10.12
CA ALA A 163 10.02 -3.24 9.37
C ALA A 163 8.62 -3.67 8.92
N ALA A 164 7.62 -3.62 9.81
CA ALA A 164 6.24 -3.95 9.47
C ALA A 164 5.69 -3.03 8.36
N ALA A 165 5.95 -1.73 8.43
CA ALA A 165 5.54 -0.79 7.40
C ALA A 165 6.20 -1.10 6.04
N GLN A 166 7.50 -1.43 6.03
CA GLN A 166 8.23 -1.80 4.81
C GLN A 166 7.72 -3.12 4.20
N HIS A 167 7.45 -4.14 5.02
CA HIS A 167 6.89 -5.41 4.56
C HIS A 167 5.50 -5.22 3.98
N TYR A 168 4.68 -4.39 4.61
CA TYR A 168 3.34 -4.07 4.13
C TYR A 168 3.40 -3.30 2.80
N GLU A 169 4.27 -2.29 2.67
CA GLU A 169 4.53 -1.59 1.41
C GLU A 169 4.98 -2.56 0.29
N GLY A 170 5.83 -3.52 0.62
CA GLY A 170 6.29 -4.55 -0.31
C GLY A 170 5.17 -5.41 -0.91
N LEU A 171 4.03 -5.56 -0.21
CA LEU A 171 2.87 -6.31 -0.71
C LEU A 171 2.29 -5.71 -1.99
N TYR A 172 2.30 -4.39 -2.12
CA TYR A 172 1.74 -3.71 -3.29
C TYR A 172 2.58 -3.97 -4.54
N ARG A 173 3.91 -3.93 -4.42
CA ARG A 173 4.81 -4.30 -5.52
C ARG A 173 4.62 -5.76 -5.93
N LYS A 174 4.51 -6.65 -4.93
CA LYS A 174 4.25 -8.09 -5.15
C LYS A 174 2.91 -8.32 -5.84
N LEU A 175 1.85 -7.64 -5.41
CA LEU A 175 0.51 -7.74 -5.98
C LEU A 175 0.48 -7.27 -7.44
N VAL A 176 1.09 -6.12 -7.73
CA VAL A 176 1.20 -5.59 -9.10
C VAL A 176 2.06 -6.52 -9.98
N GLY A 177 3.15 -7.06 -9.44
CA GLY A 177 3.96 -8.07 -10.13
C GLY A 177 3.16 -9.34 -10.48
N GLN A 178 2.32 -9.83 -9.57
CA GLN A 178 1.42 -10.96 -9.83
C GLN A 178 0.42 -10.65 -10.96
N LEU A 179 -0.18 -9.44 -10.96
CA LEU A 179 -1.08 -9.02 -12.02
C LEU A 179 -0.37 -8.98 -13.38
N ILE A 180 0.80 -8.36 -13.45
CA ILE A 180 1.61 -8.26 -14.68
C ILE A 180 2.05 -9.64 -15.18
N ALA A 181 2.31 -10.59 -14.28
CA ALA A 181 2.69 -11.95 -14.61
C ALA A 181 1.51 -12.83 -15.03
N ASP A 182 0.26 -12.45 -14.71
CA ASP A 182 -0.93 -13.25 -14.99
C ASP A 182 -1.18 -13.36 -16.51
N PRO A 183 -1.24 -14.59 -17.06
CA PRO A 183 -1.42 -14.81 -18.50
C PRO A 183 -2.79 -14.33 -19.01
N ASP A 184 -3.84 -14.42 -18.19
CA ASP A 184 -5.19 -13.98 -18.56
C ASP A 184 -5.25 -12.45 -18.62
N PHE A 185 -4.58 -11.76 -17.70
CA PHE A 185 -4.43 -10.31 -17.74
C PHE A 185 -3.69 -9.86 -19.01
N ARG A 186 -2.58 -10.52 -19.34
CA ARG A 186 -1.84 -10.23 -20.58
C ARG A 186 -2.67 -10.47 -21.82
N LYS A 187 -3.43 -11.57 -21.86
CA LYS A 187 -4.36 -11.89 -22.96
C LYS A 187 -5.46 -10.81 -23.09
N ALA A 188 -6.01 -10.33 -21.99
CA ALA A 188 -7.03 -9.29 -21.99
C ALA A 188 -6.55 -7.95 -22.57
N LEU A 189 -5.24 -7.68 -22.50
CA LEU A 189 -4.58 -6.47 -22.99
C LEU A 189 -3.74 -6.69 -24.25
N ALA A 190 -3.73 -7.87 -24.85
CA ALA A 190 -2.99 -8.13 -26.10
C ALA A 190 -3.45 -7.17 -27.22
N LYS A 191 -2.48 -6.72 -28.05
CA LYS A 191 -2.73 -5.85 -29.25
C LYS A 191 -3.45 -6.64 -30.33
#